data_566532d17ceb5b51ef7d710084472ebf
#
_entry.id   566532d17ceb5b51ef7d710084472ebf
#
_cell.length_a   1.000
_cell.length_b   1.000
_cell.length_c   1.000
_cell.angle_alpha   90.00
_cell.angle_beta   90.00
_cell.angle_gamma   90.00
#
_symmetry.space_group_name_H-M   'P 1'
#
loop_
_entity.id
_entity.type
_entity.pdbx_description
1 polymer ?
#
loop_
_entity_poly.entity_id
_entity_poly.type
_entity_poly.pdbx_seq_one_letter_code
_entity_poly.pdbx_strand_id
1 'polypeptide(L)'
;NRMINDTIDILDAKIVNFGITYSIVVEAGENKYDVLQRCGRVLRARYRRKHDIGEPLEITEIYRILGRLDGVADVVDVDIHQKVGDRYSDIRFNFEAQMTPDKRFIAVPENVIMEVKYLFEDIKGVTV
;
A
#
# COMPACT_ATOMS: atom_id res chain seq x y z
N ASN A 1 25.23 -17.85 -15.23
CA ASN A 1 25.73 -17.34 -13.98
C ASN A 1 24.87 -16.24 -13.40
N ARG A 2 24.32 -15.42 -14.22
CA ARG A 2 23.43 -14.38 -13.73
C ARG A 2 22.20 -14.96 -13.08
N MET A 3 21.72 -16.06 -13.63
CA MET A 3 20.55 -16.70 -13.05
C MET A 3 20.83 -17.20 -11.66
N ILE A 4 22.04 -17.66 -11.41
CA ILE A 4 22.43 -18.08 -10.08
C ILE A 4 22.43 -16.89 -9.13
N ASN A 5 22.92 -15.75 -9.59
CA ASN A 5 22.94 -14.54 -8.79
C ASN A 5 21.51 -14.07 -8.50
N ASP A 6 20.62 -14.16 -9.47
CA ASP A 6 19.24 -13.77 -9.27
C ASP A 6 18.58 -14.61 -8.19
N THR A 7 18.86 -15.90 -8.19
CA THR A 7 18.31 -16.79 -7.17
C THR A 7 18.84 -16.44 -5.79
N ILE A 8 20.12 -16.13 -5.69
CA ILE A 8 20.72 -15.72 -4.42
C ILE A 8 20.10 -14.42 -3.93
N ASP A 9 19.91 -13.46 -4.84
CA ASP A 9 19.33 -12.18 -4.49
C ASP A 9 17.93 -12.35 -3.94
N ILE A 10 17.14 -13.24 -4.52
CA ILE A 10 15.79 -13.51 -4.03
C ILE A 10 15.83 -14.09 -2.62
N LEU A 11 16.76 -14.98 -2.36
CA LEU A 11 16.91 -15.59 -1.04
C LEU A 11 17.31 -14.57 0.02
N ASP A 12 18.03 -13.54 -0.38
CA ASP A 12 18.47 -12.47 0.53
C ASP A 12 17.46 -11.34 0.65
N ALA A 13 16.35 -11.41 -0.07
CA ALA A 13 15.34 -10.36 -0.03
C ALA A 13 14.71 -10.26 1.35
N LYS A 14 14.45 -9.02 1.77
CA LYS A 14 13.83 -8.72 3.05
C LYS A 14 12.41 -8.23 2.80
N ILE A 15 11.47 -8.72 3.60
CA ILE A 15 10.07 -8.33 3.48
C ILE A 15 9.78 -7.23 4.48
N VAL A 16 9.18 -6.14 3.99
CA VAL A 16 8.70 -5.04 4.82
C VAL A 16 7.18 -5.03 4.72
N ASN A 17 6.52 -5.17 5.85
CA ASN A 17 5.06 -5.15 5.90
C ASN A 17 4.57 -3.72 6.06
N PHE A 18 3.52 -3.37 5.36
CA PHE A 18 2.93 -2.05 5.44
C PHE A 18 1.41 -2.12 5.47
N GLY A 19 0.80 -1.01 5.89
CA GLY A 19 -0.64 -0.85 5.88
C GLY A 19 -1.02 0.45 5.20
N ILE A 20 -2.28 0.53 4.79
CA ILE A 20 -2.83 1.70 4.11
C ILE A 20 -4.05 2.17 4.89
N THR A 21 -4.06 3.45 5.24
CA THR A 21 -5.23 4.10 5.81
C THR A 21 -5.61 5.25 4.89
N TYR A 22 -6.87 5.31 4.51
CA TYR A 22 -7.32 6.36 3.59
C TYR A 22 -8.57 7.05 4.14
N SER A 23 -8.74 8.32 3.73
CA SER A 23 -9.90 9.13 4.10
C SER A 23 -10.54 9.64 2.82
N ILE A 24 -11.85 9.47 2.69
CA ILE A 24 -12.57 9.87 1.50
C ILE A 24 -13.80 10.69 1.87
N VAL A 25 -14.27 11.47 0.90
CA VAL A 25 -15.57 12.16 0.96
C VAL A 25 -16.51 11.39 0.04
N VAL A 26 -17.65 10.99 0.57
CA VAL A 26 -18.65 10.22 -0.17
C VAL A 26 -19.62 11.21 -0.84
N GLU A 27 -20.03 10.90 -2.06
CA GLU A 27 -20.99 11.73 -2.79
C GLU A 27 -22.34 11.76 -2.07
N ALA A 28 -23.02 12.89 -2.21
CA ALA A 28 -24.34 13.06 -1.59
C ALA A 28 -25.32 12.00 -2.09
N GLY A 29 -26.06 11.42 -1.17
CA GLY A 29 -27.01 10.38 -1.51
C GLY A 29 -26.46 8.96 -1.55
N GLU A 30 -25.16 8.80 -1.45
CA GLU A 30 -24.54 7.48 -1.44
C GLU A 30 -24.42 6.94 -0.01
N ASN A 31 -24.50 5.63 0.12
CA ASN A 31 -24.35 4.98 1.42
C ASN A 31 -22.83 4.86 1.74
N LYS A 32 -22.44 5.45 2.86
CA LYS A 32 -21.03 5.49 3.26
C LYS A 32 -20.42 4.11 3.39
N TYR A 33 -21.15 3.16 3.94
CA TYR A 33 -20.61 1.81 4.17
C TYR A 33 -20.41 1.08 2.84
N ASP A 34 -21.34 1.24 1.91
CA ASP A 34 -21.21 0.61 0.60
C ASP A 34 -20.01 1.15 -0.16
N VAL A 35 -19.80 2.47 -0.10
CA VAL A 35 -18.67 3.11 -0.78
C VAL A 35 -17.36 2.66 -0.15
N LEU A 36 -17.28 2.62 1.19
CA LEU A 36 -16.08 2.14 1.87
C LEU A 36 -15.78 0.68 1.54
N GLN A 37 -16.80 -0.16 1.47
CA GLN A 37 -16.60 -1.56 1.07
C GLN A 37 -16.07 -1.67 -0.34
N ARG A 38 -16.58 -0.84 -1.25
CA ARG A 38 -16.12 -0.81 -2.63
C ARG A 38 -14.66 -0.41 -2.70
N CYS A 39 -14.28 0.64 -1.98
CA CYS A 39 -12.89 1.07 -1.90
C CYS A 39 -11.98 -0.02 -1.36
N GLY A 40 -12.37 -0.64 -0.27
CA GLY A 40 -11.58 -1.70 0.35
C GLY A 40 -11.41 -2.90 -0.58
N ARG A 41 -12.47 -3.27 -1.29
CA ARG A 41 -12.40 -4.40 -2.22
C ARG A 41 -11.40 -4.16 -3.33
N VAL A 42 -11.41 -2.96 -3.90
CA VAL A 42 -10.51 -2.61 -5.00
C VAL A 42 -9.06 -2.57 -4.52
N LEU A 43 -8.81 -1.96 -3.37
CA LEU A 43 -7.45 -1.90 -2.84
C LEU A 43 -6.94 -3.27 -2.43
N ARG A 44 -7.77 -4.09 -1.82
CA ARG A 44 -7.35 -5.45 -1.46
C ARG A 44 -7.02 -6.28 -2.70
N ALA A 45 -7.79 -6.12 -3.76
CA ALA A 45 -7.50 -6.82 -5.00
C ALA A 45 -6.16 -6.36 -5.60
N ARG A 46 -5.86 -5.06 -5.52
CA ARG A 46 -4.63 -4.50 -6.06
C ARG A 46 -3.40 -4.95 -5.27
N TYR A 47 -3.53 -5.05 -3.95
CA TYR A 47 -2.40 -5.37 -3.07
C TYR A 47 -2.39 -6.80 -2.55
N ARG A 48 -3.21 -7.67 -3.12
CA ARG A 48 -3.24 -9.08 -2.76
C ARG A 48 -1.89 -9.74 -3.04
N ARG A 49 -1.27 -9.39 -4.15
CA ARG A 49 0.01 -9.94 -4.55
C ARG A 49 1.13 -9.08 -3.99
N LYS A 50 2.22 -9.74 -3.58
CA LYS A 50 3.41 -9.02 -3.14
C LYS A 50 3.97 -8.19 -4.27
N HIS A 51 4.60 -7.08 -3.92
CA HIS A 51 5.36 -6.32 -4.88
C HIS A 51 6.59 -7.10 -5.29
N ASP A 52 7.11 -6.80 -6.46
CA ASP A 52 8.38 -7.37 -6.88
C ASP A 52 9.50 -6.78 -6.04
N ILE A 53 10.63 -7.50 -5.98
CA ILE A 53 11.78 -7.03 -5.23
C ILE A 53 12.25 -5.69 -5.78
N GLY A 54 12.42 -4.73 -4.89
CA GLY A 54 12.84 -3.38 -5.26
C GLY A 54 11.76 -2.52 -5.92
N GLU A 55 10.54 -3.04 -6.07
CA GLU A 55 9.45 -2.27 -6.67
C GLU A 55 9.00 -1.16 -5.73
N PRO A 56 9.01 0.11 -6.17
CA PRO A 56 8.60 1.21 -5.30
C PRO A 56 7.10 1.23 -5.05
N LEU A 57 6.70 1.85 -3.95
CA LEU A 57 5.29 2.10 -3.66
C LEU A 57 4.86 3.40 -4.30
N GLU A 58 3.83 3.34 -5.14
CA GLU A 58 3.31 4.52 -5.80
C GLU A 58 2.06 5.00 -5.08
N ILE A 59 2.21 6.07 -4.30
CA ILE A 59 1.12 6.62 -3.50
C ILE A 59 0.05 7.22 -4.41
N THR A 60 0.47 7.86 -5.49
CA THR A 60 -0.48 8.47 -6.44
C THR A 60 -1.38 7.44 -7.10
N GLU A 61 -0.94 6.19 -7.22
CA GLU A 61 -1.78 5.13 -7.75
C GLU A 61 -2.99 4.89 -6.85
N ILE A 62 -2.79 4.94 -5.54
CA ILE A 62 -3.88 4.75 -4.59
C ILE A 62 -4.90 5.88 -4.72
N TYR A 63 -4.42 7.12 -4.81
CA TYR A 63 -5.31 8.27 -5.03
C TYR A 63 -6.10 8.10 -6.33
N ARG A 64 -5.47 7.64 -7.38
CA ARG A 64 -6.10 7.45 -8.68
C ARG A 64 -7.15 6.35 -8.64
N ILE A 65 -6.83 5.24 -8.00
CA ILE A 65 -7.75 4.11 -7.89
C ILE A 65 -9.01 4.53 -7.13
N LEU A 66 -8.82 5.16 -5.98
CA LEU A 66 -9.94 5.58 -5.14
C LEU A 66 -10.77 6.69 -5.79
N GLY A 67 -10.11 7.63 -6.44
CA GLY A 67 -10.80 8.75 -7.06
C GLY A 67 -11.66 8.38 -8.26
N ARG A 68 -11.44 7.21 -8.85
CA ARG A 68 -12.22 6.73 -10.00
C ARG A 68 -13.43 5.91 -9.61
N LEU A 69 -13.56 5.56 -8.34
CA LEU A 69 -14.66 4.71 -7.92
C LEU A 69 -15.96 5.51 -7.80
N ASP A 70 -17.05 4.85 -8.21
CA ASP A 70 -18.38 5.47 -8.08
C ASP A 70 -18.71 5.69 -6.61
N GLY A 71 -19.23 6.86 -6.30
CA GLY A 71 -19.60 7.22 -4.94
C GLY A 71 -18.52 7.94 -4.17
N VAL A 72 -17.30 8.02 -4.68
CA VAL A 72 -16.23 8.78 -4.05
C VAL A 72 -16.18 10.16 -4.67
N ALA A 73 -16.49 11.19 -3.85
CA ALA A 73 -16.43 12.57 -4.31
C ALA A 73 -15.01 13.09 -4.32
N ASP A 74 -14.22 12.71 -3.32
CA ASP A 74 -12.84 13.16 -3.21
C ASP A 74 -12.06 12.21 -2.31
N VAL A 75 -10.75 12.16 -2.51
CA VAL A 75 -9.83 11.43 -1.65
C VAL A 75 -9.05 12.47 -0.86
N VAL A 76 -9.30 12.51 0.44
CA VAL A 76 -8.70 13.53 1.30
C VAL A 76 -7.26 13.20 1.65
N ASP A 77 -7.00 11.95 2.00
CA ASP A 77 -5.68 11.56 2.48
C ASP A 77 -5.46 10.07 2.26
N VAL A 78 -4.21 9.71 2.01
CA VAL A 78 -3.77 8.33 1.96
C VAL A 78 -2.49 8.23 2.77
N ASP A 79 -2.51 7.43 3.82
CA ASP A 79 -1.36 7.24 4.68
C ASP A 79 -0.86 5.80 4.55
N ILE A 80 0.44 5.67 4.35
CA ILE A 80 1.11 4.38 4.28
C ILE A 80 2.04 4.28 5.47
N HIS A 81 1.87 3.25 6.28
CA HIS A 81 2.65 3.11 7.50
C HIS A 81 3.19 1.70 7.61
N GLN A 82 4.31 1.56 8.31
CA GLN A 82 4.95 0.28 8.50
C GLN A 82 4.25 -0.53 9.58
N LYS A 83 4.17 -1.84 9.35
CA LYS A 83 3.66 -2.79 10.32
C LYS A 83 4.81 -3.66 10.81
N VAL A 84 5.05 -3.64 12.11
CA VAL A 84 6.07 -4.45 12.77
C VAL A 84 5.47 -5.09 14.01
N GLY A 85 6.12 -6.12 14.52
CA GLY A 85 5.68 -6.80 15.73
C GLY A 85 5.56 -8.30 15.50
N ASP A 86 4.94 -9.02 16.44
CA ASP A 86 4.90 -10.47 16.45
C ASP A 86 4.27 -11.07 15.19
N ARG A 87 3.31 -10.38 14.61
CA ARG A 87 2.55 -10.88 13.45
C ARG A 87 3.15 -10.44 12.12
N TYR A 88 4.19 -9.62 12.15
CA TYR A 88 4.75 -8.99 10.96
C TYR A 88 6.26 -9.22 10.90
N SER A 89 6.84 -8.83 9.77
CA SER A 89 8.29 -8.83 9.64
C SER A 89 8.93 -7.87 10.63
N ASP A 90 10.08 -8.24 11.18
CA ASP A 90 10.84 -7.39 12.09
C ASP A 90 11.66 -6.34 11.35
N ILE A 91 11.71 -6.40 10.04
CA ILE A 91 12.51 -5.48 9.25
C ILE A 91 11.88 -4.09 9.32
N ARG A 92 12.68 -3.12 9.73
CA ARG A 92 12.24 -1.73 9.85
C ARG A 92 12.65 -0.93 8.63
N PHE A 93 11.80 0.00 8.25
CA PHE A 93 11.98 0.80 7.05
C PHE A 93 11.43 2.21 7.30
N ASN A 94 12.23 3.23 7.06
CA ASN A 94 11.79 4.60 7.27
C ASN A 94 11.13 5.14 6.00
N PHE A 95 9.81 5.13 5.99
CA PHE A 95 9.04 5.57 4.82
C PHE A 95 9.24 7.03 4.51
N GLU A 96 9.33 7.87 5.54
CA GLU A 96 9.50 9.30 5.32
C GLU A 96 10.84 9.62 4.66
N ALA A 97 11.91 8.95 5.09
CA ALA A 97 13.21 9.15 4.51
C ALA A 97 13.31 8.67 3.06
N GLN A 98 12.50 7.69 2.72
CA GLN A 98 12.51 7.10 1.37
C GLN A 98 11.45 7.69 0.44
N MET A 99 10.62 8.58 0.96
CA MET A 99 9.59 9.22 0.15
C MET A 99 10.21 10.27 -0.77
N THR A 100 9.73 10.31 -2.01
CA THR A 100 10.21 11.33 -2.96
C THR A 100 9.74 12.72 -2.53
N PRO A 101 10.45 13.79 -2.94
CA PRO A 101 10.09 15.16 -2.52
C PRO A 101 8.65 15.54 -2.86
N ASP A 102 8.10 15.03 -3.95
CA ASP A 102 6.71 15.30 -4.34
C ASP A 102 5.71 14.39 -3.64
N LYS A 103 6.17 13.49 -2.80
CA LYS A 103 5.34 12.57 -2.00
C LYS A 103 4.50 11.61 -2.84
N ARG A 104 4.96 11.30 -4.04
CA ARG A 104 4.26 10.38 -4.94
C ARG A 104 4.70 8.94 -4.78
N PHE A 105 5.96 8.73 -4.46
CA PHE A 105 6.55 7.41 -4.39
C PHE A 105 7.32 7.22 -3.11
N ILE A 106 7.34 5.98 -2.65
CA ILE A 106 8.29 5.56 -1.61
C ILE A 106 9.30 4.67 -2.30
N ALA A 107 10.56 5.11 -2.35
CA ALA A 107 11.63 4.35 -2.97
C ALA A 107 11.93 3.11 -2.12
N VAL A 108 12.18 1.99 -2.78
CA VAL A 108 12.39 0.72 -2.11
C VAL A 108 13.76 0.20 -2.52
N PRO A 109 14.63 -0.17 -1.55
CA PRO A 109 15.93 -0.75 -1.88
C PRO A 109 15.81 -2.03 -2.69
N GLU A 110 16.88 -2.36 -3.42
CA GLU A 110 16.87 -3.51 -4.33
C GLU A 110 16.60 -4.85 -3.64
N ASN A 111 16.87 -4.94 -2.35
CA ASN A 111 16.72 -6.19 -1.62
C ASN A 111 15.45 -6.22 -0.76
N VAL A 112 14.51 -5.31 -0.99
CA VAL A 112 13.31 -5.21 -0.17
C VAL A 112 12.07 -5.51 -1.00
N ILE A 113 11.17 -6.30 -0.42
CA ILE A 113 9.85 -6.60 -0.99
C ILE A 113 8.81 -5.99 -0.06
N MET A 114 7.95 -5.14 -0.61
CA MET A 114 6.85 -4.54 0.14
C MET A 114 5.64 -5.46 0.10
N GLU A 115 4.98 -5.64 1.24
CA GLU A 115 3.86 -6.57 1.34
C GLU A 115 2.80 -6.06 2.32
N VAL A 116 1.52 -6.15 1.93
CA VAL A 116 0.41 -6.02 2.88
C VAL A 116 0.08 -7.43 3.35
N LYS A 117 0.43 -7.74 4.58
CA LYS A 117 0.31 -9.11 5.09
C LYS A 117 -1.14 -9.50 5.39
N TYR A 118 -1.90 -8.61 5.99
CA TYR A 118 -3.30 -8.86 6.36
C TYR A 118 -4.19 -7.87 5.64
N LEU A 119 -4.74 -8.28 4.51
CA LEU A 119 -5.46 -7.37 3.62
C LEU A 119 -6.67 -6.70 4.28
N PHE A 120 -7.40 -7.42 5.13
CA PHE A 120 -8.58 -6.85 5.77
C PHE A 120 -8.26 -5.99 6.99
N GLU A 121 -7.18 -6.28 7.68
CA GLU A 121 -6.80 -5.54 8.88
C GLU A 121 -5.96 -4.31 8.57
N ASP A 122 -5.12 -4.41 7.55
CA ASP A 122 -4.08 -3.40 7.29
C ASP A 122 -4.46 -2.42 6.19
N ILE A 123 -5.57 -2.64 5.50
CA ILE A 123 -6.12 -1.69 4.54
C ILE A 123 -7.46 -1.23 5.09
N LYS A 124 -7.52 0.02 5.56
CA LYS A 124 -8.72 0.56 6.19
C LYS A 124 -8.99 1.96 5.72
N GLY A 125 -10.27 2.29 5.62
CA GLY A 125 -10.69 3.61 5.21
C GLY A 125 -11.74 4.19 6.13
N VAL A 126 -11.83 5.52 6.11
CA VAL A 126 -12.86 6.25 6.85
C VAL A 126 -13.46 7.30 5.94
N THR A 127 -14.68 7.73 6.27
CA THR A 127 -15.33 8.86 5.59
C THR A 127 -15.17 10.10 6.42
N VAL A 128 -15.01 11.21 5.72
CA VAL A 128 -14.83 12.51 6.37
C VAL A 128 -16.09 13.33 6.20
#